data_362fdf8d2125cfec64bddfa7b05a32f0
#
_entry.id   362fdf8d2125cfec64bddfa7b05a32f0
#
_cell.length_a   1.000
_cell.length_b   1.000
_cell.length_c   1.000
_cell.angle_alpha   90.00
_cell.angle_beta   90.00
_cell.angle_gamma   90.00
#
_symmetry.space_group_name_H-M   'P 1'
#
loop_
_entity.id
_entity.type
_entity.pdbx_description
1 polymer ?
#
loop_
_entity_poly.entity_id
_entity_poly.type
_entity_poly.pdbx_seq_one_letter_code
_entity_poly.pdbx_strand_id
1 'polypeptide(L)'
;MSKVEVKKLAAITGHKDCIYTLARGGTSQLFYSAAGDGMVASWDLEAPENGRLVAKLDNSIYALCYIHEAGFLVAGHNYDGIHFIDTAKGKEKASLKLTDAAIFDIQYYRDLLFVATGSGEVIVIDWPNVKIVRRLKFSDKSARTIAVNPVDRHLAVGYSDAAIRVFDLQTYDLVNTIDSHTNSVFSVCYSPDFKWLLSGGRDAHLKVWDVEKDYVAYESIVAHMYAINHIVYNPSGSHFVTCSMDKSIKVWDASTLQLLKVIDKSRHAGHGTSVNKMLWTSYNDQLVSASDDRSISVWDLNFNPSHFE
;
A
#
# COMPACT_ATOMS: atom_id res chain seq x y z
N MET A 1 -28.67 -9.03 4.52
CA MET A 1 -27.30 -8.48 4.70
C MET A 1 -26.35 -9.63 4.55
N SER A 2 -25.44 -9.60 3.58
CA SER A 2 -24.38 -10.61 3.47
C SER A 2 -23.52 -10.59 4.73
N LYS A 3 -23.41 -11.70 5.40
CA LYS A 3 -22.73 -11.79 6.69
C LYS A 3 -21.27 -12.17 6.40
N VAL A 4 -20.35 -11.21 6.45
CA VAL A 4 -18.91 -11.51 6.35
C VAL A 4 -18.47 -12.19 7.65
N GLU A 5 -17.95 -13.40 7.54
CA GLU A 5 -17.29 -14.11 8.63
C GLU A 5 -15.79 -13.79 8.59
N VAL A 6 -15.21 -13.48 9.75
CA VAL A 6 -13.81 -13.11 9.89
C VAL A 6 -13.11 -14.07 10.84
N LYS A 7 -12.04 -14.69 10.36
CA LYS A 7 -11.19 -15.57 11.15
C LYS A 7 -9.74 -15.07 11.10
N LYS A 8 -9.13 -14.88 12.26
CA LYS A 8 -7.70 -14.65 12.37
C LYS A 8 -6.97 -15.99 12.24
N LEU A 9 -6.13 -16.14 11.22
CA LEU A 9 -5.40 -17.38 10.96
C LEU A 9 -4.05 -17.39 11.68
N ALA A 10 -3.35 -16.26 11.70
CA ALA A 10 -2.03 -16.15 12.34
C ALA A 10 -1.80 -14.75 12.92
N ALA A 11 -0.92 -14.70 13.91
CA ALA A 11 -0.29 -13.49 14.43
C ALA A 11 1.22 -13.69 14.37
N ILE A 12 1.88 -12.91 13.53
CA ILE A 12 3.29 -13.02 13.22
C ILE A 12 4.02 -11.90 13.97
N THR A 13 5.11 -12.25 14.63
CA THR A 13 5.98 -11.33 15.36
C THR A 13 7.43 -11.54 14.95
N GLY A 14 8.28 -10.54 15.15
CA GLY A 14 9.71 -10.62 14.81
C GLY A 14 10.35 -9.25 14.63
N HIS A 15 9.60 -8.27 14.13
CA HIS A 15 10.03 -6.88 14.11
C HIS A 15 10.12 -6.28 15.53
N LYS A 16 11.10 -5.41 15.72
CA LYS A 16 11.36 -4.74 17.01
C LYS A 16 10.72 -3.35 17.11
N ASP A 17 10.18 -2.85 15.99
CA ASP A 17 9.53 -1.55 15.89
C ASP A 17 8.31 -1.62 14.98
N CYS A 18 7.57 -0.51 14.87
CA CYS A 18 6.36 -0.35 14.04
C CYS A 18 6.57 -0.88 12.63
N ILE A 19 5.65 -1.72 12.14
CA ILE A 19 5.70 -2.25 10.78
C ILE A 19 4.94 -1.28 9.87
N TYR A 20 5.65 -0.68 8.91
CA TYR A 20 5.10 0.36 8.07
C TYR A 20 4.64 -0.11 6.71
N THR A 21 5.22 -1.19 6.17
CA THR A 21 4.93 -1.60 4.80
C THR A 21 4.95 -3.11 4.61
N LEU A 22 4.18 -3.54 3.61
CA LEU A 22 4.11 -4.90 3.11
C LEU A 22 4.26 -4.88 1.59
N ALA A 23 4.89 -5.90 1.01
CA ALA A 23 4.97 -6.12 -0.42
C ALA A 23 4.71 -7.59 -0.76
N ARG A 24 4.07 -7.85 -1.91
CA ARG A 24 3.94 -9.21 -2.46
C ARG A 24 5.31 -9.77 -2.77
N GLY A 25 5.45 -11.10 -2.69
CA GLY A 25 6.65 -11.80 -3.13
C GLY A 25 6.51 -12.42 -4.51
N GLY A 26 7.47 -13.27 -4.88
CA GLY A 26 7.50 -13.94 -6.18
C GLY A 26 6.43 -15.01 -6.38
N THR A 27 5.83 -15.50 -5.30
CA THR A 27 4.71 -16.46 -5.32
C THR A 27 3.54 -15.91 -4.51
N SER A 28 2.35 -16.46 -4.69
CA SER A 28 1.12 -15.95 -4.06
C SER A 28 1.13 -16.00 -2.54
N GLN A 29 1.82 -17.01 -1.95
CA GLN A 29 1.94 -17.18 -0.49
C GLN A 29 3.09 -16.37 0.11
N LEU A 30 4.07 -15.91 -0.69
CA LEU A 30 5.24 -15.19 -0.19
C LEU A 30 4.95 -13.70 -0.10
N PHE A 31 5.32 -13.06 1.01
CA PHE A 31 5.28 -11.61 1.17
C PHE A 31 6.47 -11.09 1.99
N TYR A 32 6.69 -9.80 1.89
CA TYR A 32 7.73 -9.09 2.62
C TYR A 32 7.13 -8.02 3.52
N SER A 33 7.80 -7.76 4.65
CA SER A 33 7.49 -6.66 5.55
C SER A 33 8.72 -5.82 5.83
N ALA A 34 8.52 -4.54 6.13
CA ALA A 34 9.58 -3.69 6.65
C ALA A 34 9.06 -2.72 7.70
N ALA A 35 9.97 -2.28 8.58
CA ALA A 35 9.62 -1.62 9.82
C ALA A 35 10.55 -0.46 10.19
N GLY A 36 10.24 0.21 11.30
CA GLY A 36 11.05 1.25 11.92
C GLY A 36 12.42 0.76 12.40
N ASP A 37 12.55 -0.54 12.66
CA ASP A 37 13.80 -1.16 13.00
C ASP A 37 14.79 -1.30 11.83
N GLY A 38 14.39 -0.90 10.61
CA GLY A 38 15.20 -1.02 9.39
C GLY A 38 15.34 -2.45 8.87
N MET A 39 14.65 -3.43 9.46
CA MET A 39 14.67 -4.80 8.97
C MET A 39 13.67 -5.00 7.85
N VAL A 40 14.07 -5.79 6.85
CA VAL A 40 13.20 -6.37 5.82
C VAL A 40 13.14 -7.87 6.07
N ALA A 41 11.93 -8.39 6.24
CA ALA A 41 11.70 -9.82 6.50
C ALA A 41 10.81 -10.43 5.41
N SER A 42 11.02 -11.71 5.09
CA SER A 42 10.15 -12.52 4.23
C SER A 42 9.34 -13.50 5.07
N TRP A 43 8.12 -13.75 4.63
CA TRP A 43 7.14 -14.60 5.30
C TRP A 43 6.44 -15.48 4.28
N ASP A 44 6.11 -16.71 4.68
CA ASP A 44 5.34 -17.65 3.88
C ASP A 44 3.99 -17.90 4.58
N LEU A 45 2.88 -17.72 3.86
CA LEU A 45 1.53 -17.94 4.40
C LEU A 45 1.21 -19.42 4.69
N GLU A 46 2.00 -20.35 4.17
CA GLU A 46 1.90 -21.78 4.53
C GLU A 46 2.55 -22.08 5.89
N ALA A 47 3.57 -21.30 6.27
CA ALA A 47 4.30 -21.47 7.53
C ALA A 47 4.65 -20.08 8.11
N PRO A 48 3.64 -19.30 8.55
CA PRO A 48 3.80 -17.88 8.87
C PRO A 48 4.68 -17.60 10.10
N GLU A 49 4.98 -18.62 10.92
CA GLU A 49 5.91 -18.54 12.06
C GLU A 49 7.39 -18.51 11.62
N ASN A 50 7.70 -18.90 10.38
CA ASN A 50 9.07 -19.08 9.88
C ASN A 50 9.56 -17.83 9.10
N GLY A 51 9.60 -16.67 9.76
CA GLY A 51 10.14 -15.44 9.16
C GLY A 51 11.65 -15.50 8.93
N ARG A 52 12.12 -14.92 7.82
CA ARG A 52 13.53 -14.82 7.49
C ARG A 52 13.96 -13.36 7.30
N LEU A 53 15.06 -12.96 7.92
CA LEU A 53 15.66 -11.66 7.65
C LEU A 53 16.22 -11.64 6.22
N VAL A 54 15.79 -10.66 5.42
CA VAL A 54 16.22 -10.46 4.02
C VAL A 54 17.27 -9.38 3.92
N ALA A 55 17.07 -8.27 4.63
CA ALA A 55 18.00 -7.15 4.68
C ALA A 55 17.86 -6.36 5.99
N LYS A 56 18.89 -5.60 6.31
CA LYS A 56 18.92 -4.65 7.43
C LYS A 56 19.52 -3.34 6.93
N LEU A 57 18.74 -2.26 7.00
CA LEU A 57 19.15 -0.90 6.69
C LEU A 57 19.23 -0.06 7.98
N ASP A 58 19.92 1.06 7.93
CA ASP A 58 20.21 1.87 9.13
C ASP A 58 18.98 2.67 9.63
N ASN A 59 18.05 3.01 8.74
CA ASN A 59 16.86 3.80 9.05
C ASN A 59 15.55 3.03 8.80
N SER A 60 14.46 3.62 9.28
CA SER A 60 13.09 3.14 9.03
C SER A 60 12.80 2.98 7.54
N ILE A 61 12.04 1.94 7.20
CA ILE A 61 11.64 1.64 5.84
C ILE A 61 10.11 1.77 5.75
N TYR A 62 9.63 2.75 4.96
CA TYR A 62 8.19 2.98 4.75
C TYR A 62 7.67 2.40 3.44
N ALA A 63 8.55 2.02 2.52
CA ALA A 63 8.17 1.55 1.19
C ALA A 63 8.96 0.31 0.76
N LEU A 64 8.25 -0.66 0.24
CA LEU A 64 8.77 -1.86 -0.42
C LEU A 64 8.04 -2.06 -1.75
N CYS A 65 8.76 -2.51 -2.77
CA CYS A 65 8.20 -2.91 -4.05
C CYS A 65 8.92 -4.15 -4.57
N TYR A 66 8.19 -5.14 -5.06
CA TYR A 66 8.77 -6.35 -5.64
C TYR A 66 8.66 -6.33 -7.16
N ILE A 67 9.79 -6.52 -7.84
CA ILE A 67 9.89 -6.59 -9.30
C ILE A 67 9.81 -8.07 -9.69
N HIS A 68 8.61 -8.51 -10.10
CA HIS A 68 8.32 -9.92 -10.36
C HIS A 68 9.19 -10.52 -11.46
N GLU A 69 9.40 -9.81 -12.56
CA GLU A 69 10.12 -10.28 -13.73
C GLU A 69 11.61 -10.55 -13.44
N ALA A 70 12.13 -9.88 -12.43
CA ALA A 70 13.56 -9.94 -12.10
C ALA A 70 13.87 -10.61 -10.76
N GLY A 71 12.86 -10.82 -9.91
CA GLY A 71 13.05 -11.40 -8.58
C GLY A 71 13.77 -10.47 -7.60
N PHE A 72 13.62 -9.14 -7.78
CA PHE A 72 14.22 -8.14 -6.91
C PHE A 72 13.20 -7.49 -6.00
N LEU A 73 13.58 -7.32 -4.75
CA LEU A 73 12.87 -6.46 -3.80
C LEU A 73 13.56 -5.10 -3.75
N VAL A 74 12.80 -4.04 -3.92
CA VAL A 74 13.25 -2.66 -3.78
C VAL A 74 12.80 -2.13 -2.43
N ALA A 75 13.76 -1.70 -1.60
CA ALA A 75 13.50 -1.12 -0.29
C ALA A 75 13.84 0.38 -0.31
N GLY A 76 12.90 1.21 0.13
CA GLY A 76 13.09 2.65 0.30
C GLY A 76 13.78 2.95 1.63
N HIS A 77 15.06 3.31 1.59
CA HIS A 77 15.84 3.73 2.72
C HIS A 77 15.65 5.22 2.96
N ASN A 78 14.99 5.58 4.04
CA ASN A 78 14.74 6.98 4.37
C ASN A 78 16.03 7.76 4.53
N TYR A 79 16.07 8.98 3.97
CA TYR A 79 17.20 9.93 4.00
C TYR A 79 18.40 9.48 3.16
N ASP A 80 18.23 8.50 2.29
CA ASP A 80 19.26 8.03 1.38
C ASP A 80 18.69 7.73 -0.01
N GLY A 81 18.05 6.58 -0.22
CA GLY A 81 17.57 6.21 -1.53
C GLY A 81 16.89 4.85 -1.57
N ILE A 82 17.15 4.10 -2.62
CA ILE A 82 16.58 2.76 -2.80
C ILE A 82 17.68 1.71 -2.91
N HIS A 83 17.38 0.54 -2.37
CA HIS A 83 18.25 -0.63 -2.40
C HIS A 83 17.56 -1.76 -3.16
N PHE A 84 18.28 -2.35 -4.11
CA PHE A 84 17.83 -3.49 -4.91
C PHE A 84 18.38 -4.78 -4.30
N ILE A 85 17.52 -5.61 -3.76
CA ILE A 85 17.86 -6.84 -3.05
C ILE A 85 17.48 -8.04 -3.92
N ASP A 86 18.46 -8.84 -4.29
CA ASP A 86 18.25 -10.14 -4.94
C ASP A 86 17.69 -11.11 -3.91
N THR A 87 16.40 -11.44 -4.04
CA THR A 87 15.70 -12.24 -3.01
C THR A 87 16.12 -13.71 -3.02
N ALA A 88 16.62 -14.22 -4.16
CA ALA A 88 17.11 -15.59 -4.26
C ALA A 88 18.47 -15.75 -3.58
N LYS A 89 19.33 -14.72 -3.66
CA LYS A 89 20.67 -14.73 -3.07
C LYS A 89 20.73 -14.12 -1.67
N GLY A 90 19.69 -13.39 -1.25
CA GLY A 90 19.65 -12.64 0.00
C GLY A 90 20.75 -11.56 0.08
N LYS A 91 21.04 -10.90 -1.04
CA LYS A 91 22.12 -9.91 -1.15
C LYS A 91 21.67 -8.67 -1.89
N GLU A 92 22.15 -7.51 -1.44
CA GLU A 92 22.05 -6.28 -2.20
C GLU A 92 22.81 -6.41 -3.52
N LYS A 93 22.16 -6.03 -4.63
CA LYS A 93 22.75 -5.96 -5.96
C LYS A 93 23.24 -4.57 -6.29
N ALA A 94 22.45 -3.56 -5.94
CA ALA A 94 22.72 -2.18 -6.24
C ALA A 94 21.96 -1.27 -5.27
N SER A 95 22.43 -0.05 -5.12
CA SER A 95 21.71 1.02 -4.45
C SER A 95 21.81 2.31 -5.27
N LEU A 96 20.86 3.20 -5.06
CA LEU A 96 20.82 4.49 -5.73
C LEU A 96 20.43 5.57 -4.73
N LYS A 97 21.35 6.48 -4.43
CA LYS A 97 21.03 7.64 -3.59
C LYS A 97 20.06 8.56 -4.34
N LEU A 98 18.95 8.88 -3.70
CA LEU A 98 17.87 9.65 -4.32
C LEU A 98 17.61 10.99 -3.64
N THR A 99 17.54 10.98 -2.30
CA THR A 99 16.98 12.08 -1.53
C THR A 99 17.44 12.02 -0.08
N ASP A 100 17.53 13.16 0.57
CA ASP A 100 17.73 13.27 2.01
C ASP A 100 16.39 13.36 2.78
N ALA A 101 15.29 12.99 2.13
CA ALA A 101 13.94 12.93 2.70
C ALA A 101 13.46 11.49 2.88
N ALA A 102 12.33 11.30 3.58
CA ALA A 102 11.68 9.99 3.68
C ALA A 102 11.16 9.51 2.32
N ILE A 103 11.15 8.20 2.11
CA ILE A 103 10.54 7.53 0.95
C ILE A 103 9.27 6.86 1.42
N PHE A 104 8.12 7.30 0.91
CA PHE A 104 6.81 6.89 1.40
C PHE A 104 6.13 5.80 0.58
N ASP A 105 6.39 5.76 -0.72
CA ASP A 105 5.82 4.74 -1.60
C ASP A 105 6.73 4.47 -2.79
N ILE A 106 6.71 3.24 -3.30
CA ILE A 106 7.43 2.80 -4.49
C ILE A 106 6.48 1.93 -5.31
N GLN A 107 6.28 2.30 -6.57
CA GLN A 107 5.50 1.52 -7.53
C GLN A 107 6.35 1.14 -8.73
N TYR A 108 6.16 -0.08 -9.22
CA TYR A 108 6.81 -0.60 -10.42
C TYR A 108 5.83 -0.70 -11.57
N TYR A 109 6.22 -0.21 -12.74
CA TYR A 109 5.47 -0.39 -13.97
C TYR A 109 6.41 -0.32 -15.19
N ARG A 110 6.45 -1.40 -16.01
CA ARG A 110 7.19 -1.47 -17.29
C ARG A 110 8.63 -0.95 -17.19
N ASP A 111 9.47 -1.62 -16.42
CA ASP A 111 10.87 -1.24 -16.21
C ASP A 111 11.11 0.12 -15.53
N LEU A 112 10.07 0.79 -15.08
CA LEU A 112 10.15 2.02 -14.33
C LEU A 112 9.74 1.83 -12.87
N LEU A 113 10.47 2.49 -11.98
CA LEU A 113 10.06 2.69 -10.59
C LEU A 113 9.66 4.14 -10.39
N PHE A 114 8.55 4.34 -9.71
CA PHE A 114 8.06 5.64 -9.26
C PHE A 114 8.20 5.71 -7.76
N VAL A 115 9.00 6.67 -7.27
CA VAL A 115 9.36 6.81 -5.86
C VAL A 115 8.79 8.11 -5.30
N ALA A 116 7.84 8.01 -4.37
CA ALA A 116 7.24 9.16 -3.68
C ALA A 116 8.09 9.57 -2.48
N THR A 117 8.45 10.84 -2.39
CA THR A 117 9.38 11.35 -1.38
C THR A 117 8.78 12.41 -0.48
N GLY A 118 9.36 12.54 0.70
CA GLY A 118 9.02 13.58 1.68
C GLY A 118 9.33 15.00 1.22
N SER A 119 10.21 15.15 0.23
CA SER A 119 10.48 16.45 -0.40
C SER A 119 9.38 16.93 -1.36
N GLY A 120 8.34 16.10 -1.62
CA GLY A 120 7.26 16.40 -2.56
C GLY A 120 7.58 16.06 -4.02
N GLU A 121 8.66 15.34 -4.23
CA GLU A 121 9.03 14.82 -5.55
C GLU A 121 8.51 13.40 -5.74
N VAL A 122 8.15 13.08 -6.98
CA VAL A 122 8.11 11.71 -7.48
C VAL A 122 9.30 11.52 -8.40
N ILE A 123 10.17 10.57 -8.05
CA ILE A 123 11.39 10.27 -8.81
C ILE A 123 11.11 9.05 -9.68
N VAL A 124 11.32 9.21 -10.99
CA VAL A 124 11.17 8.14 -11.99
C VAL A 124 12.52 7.53 -12.27
N ILE A 125 12.63 6.21 -12.14
CA ILE A 125 13.88 5.47 -12.27
C ILE A 125 13.71 4.37 -13.31
N ASP A 126 14.61 4.33 -14.26
CA ASP A 126 14.83 3.20 -15.15
C ASP A 126 15.56 2.11 -14.33
N TRP A 127 14.81 1.07 -13.94
CA TRP A 127 15.30 0.06 -13.05
C TRP A 127 16.40 -0.83 -13.67
N PRO A 128 16.27 -1.31 -14.92
CA PRO A 128 17.31 -2.15 -15.52
C PRO A 128 18.69 -1.48 -15.57
N ASN A 129 18.71 -0.16 -15.80
CA ASN A 129 19.93 0.64 -15.86
C ASN A 129 20.28 1.34 -14.54
N VAL A 130 19.43 1.22 -13.50
CA VAL A 130 19.59 1.86 -12.18
C VAL A 130 19.87 3.37 -12.34
N LYS A 131 19.02 4.05 -13.13
CA LYS A 131 19.23 5.46 -13.52
C LYS A 131 17.99 6.30 -13.29
N ILE A 132 18.17 7.50 -12.72
CA ILE A 132 17.10 8.50 -12.64
C ILE A 132 16.77 9.02 -14.05
N VAL A 133 15.51 8.87 -14.44
CA VAL A 133 14.97 9.37 -15.72
C VAL A 133 14.38 10.77 -15.55
N ARG A 134 13.60 10.97 -14.48
CA ARG A 134 12.88 12.22 -14.25
C ARG A 134 12.67 12.50 -12.77
N ARG A 135 12.55 13.76 -12.40
CA ARG A 135 12.06 14.24 -11.11
C ARG A 135 10.83 15.10 -11.33
N LEU A 136 9.71 14.73 -10.74
CA LEU A 136 8.44 15.43 -10.84
C LEU A 136 8.21 16.18 -9.52
N LYS A 137 8.35 17.49 -9.55
CA LYS A 137 8.19 18.37 -8.38
C LYS A 137 6.99 19.30 -8.62
N PHE A 138 5.87 18.96 -7.98
CA PHE A 138 4.61 19.71 -8.11
C PHE A 138 4.03 20.19 -6.77
N SER A 139 4.71 19.89 -5.67
CA SER A 139 4.37 20.37 -4.34
C SER A 139 5.61 20.48 -3.46
N ASP A 140 5.58 21.39 -2.50
CA ASP A 140 6.56 21.45 -1.42
C ASP A 140 6.14 20.59 -0.20
N LYS A 141 4.97 19.96 -0.29
CA LYS A 141 4.50 18.97 0.68
C LYS A 141 4.75 17.57 0.17
N SER A 142 4.98 16.65 1.09
CA SER A 142 5.34 15.26 0.78
C SER A 142 4.42 14.62 -0.25
N ALA A 143 4.98 13.93 -1.25
CA ALA A 143 4.30 12.90 -2.02
C ALA A 143 4.21 11.64 -1.15
N ARG A 144 3.01 11.11 -0.92
CA ARG A 144 2.74 10.10 0.11
C ARG A 144 2.40 8.72 -0.44
N THR A 145 1.77 8.67 -1.60
CA THR A 145 1.21 7.43 -2.15
C THR A 145 1.10 7.55 -3.66
N ILE A 146 1.25 6.43 -4.35
CA ILE A 146 1.23 6.35 -5.82
C ILE A 146 0.32 5.21 -6.24
N ALA A 147 -0.48 5.44 -7.29
CA ALA A 147 -1.21 4.39 -7.98
C ALA A 147 -1.04 4.54 -9.50
N VAL A 148 -0.87 3.40 -10.19
CA VAL A 148 -0.68 3.34 -11.64
C VAL A 148 -1.95 2.83 -12.30
N ASN A 149 -2.44 3.55 -13.32
CA ASN A 149 -3.49 3.12 -14.22
C ASN A 149 -2.88 2.87 -15.60
N PRO A 150 -2.66 1.61 -16.00
CA PRO A 150 -2.05 1.28 -17.28
C PRO A 150 -2.99 1.46 -18.49
N VAL A 151 -4.31 1.51 -18.25
CA VAL A 151 -5.34 1.63 -19.30
C VAL A 151 -5.32 3.05 -19.86
N ASP A 152 -5.46 4.05 -19.00
CA ASP A 152 -5.44 5.46 -19.39
C ASP A 152 -4.01 6.05 -19.39
N ARG A 153 -3.04 5.26 -18.99
CA ARG A 153 -1.64 5.66 -18.81
C ARG A 153 -1.49 6.81 -17.81
N HIS A 154 -2.17 6.69 -16.69
CA HIS A 154 -2.15 7.69 -15.62
C HIS A 154 -1.35 7.22 -14.39
N LEU A 155 -0.67 8.16 -13.77
CA LEU A 155 -0.02 8.03 -12.47
C LEU A 155 -0.72 8.97 -11.49
N ALA A 156 -1.51 8.43 -10.57
CA ALA A 156 -2.12 9.21 -9.51
C ALA A 156 -1.19 9.27 -8.30
N VAL A 157 -0.97 10.47 -7.77
CA VAL A 157 -0.09 10.72 -6.62
C VAL A 157 -0.84 11.52 -5.57
N GLY A 158 -0.95 10.98 -4.36
CA GLY A 158 -1.54 11.67 -3.21
C GLY A 158 -0.47 12.45 -2.43
N TYR A 159 -0.79 13.69 -2.06
CA TYR A 159 0.13 14.60 -1.38
C TYR A 159 -0.33 15.00 0.02
N SER A 160 0.61 15.53 0.80
CA SER A 160 0.32 16.10 2.12
C SER A 160 -0.29 17.51 2.06
N ASP A 161 -0.44 18.09 0.88
CA ASP A 161 -1.19 19.33 0.63
C ASP A 161 -2.69 19.09 0.36
N ALA A 162 -3.19 17.90 0.66
CA ALA A 162 -4.57 17.46 0.49
C ALA A 162 -5.02 17.22 -0.96
N ALA A 163 -4.14 17.40 -1.94
CA ALA A 163 -4.45 17.17 -3.35
C ALA A 163 -4.00 15.78 -3.83
N ILE A 164 -4.68 15.29 -4.86
CA ILE A 164 -4.20 14.21 -5.71
C ILE A 164 -3.85 14.81 -7.07
N ARG A 165 -2.67 14.53 -7.58
CA ARG A 165 -2.25 14.94 -8.91
C ARG A 165 -2.12 13.73 -9.81
N VAL A 166 -2.67 13.83 -11.01
CA VAL A 166 -2.64 12.78 -12.03
C VAL A 166 -1.71 13.22 -13.14
N PHE A 167 -0.76 12.34 -13.48
CA PHE A 167 0.24 12.56 -14.52
C PHE A 167 0.08 11.56 -15.64
N ASP A 168 0.39 11.95 -16.87
CA ASP A 168 0.57 11.02 -17.99
C ASP A 168 1.86 10.20 -17.79
N LEU A 169 1.77 8.88 -17.93
CA LEU A 169 2.92 7.95 -17.73
C LEU A 169 3.97 8.02 -18.85
N GLN A 170 3.66 8.63 -19.98
CA GLN A 170 4.57 8.72 -21.13
C GLN A 170 5.30 10.06 -21.16
N THR A 171 4.57 11.16 -20.98
CA THR A 171 5.12 12.52 -21.05
C THR A 171 5.52 13.05 -19.68
N TYR A 172 4.94 12.50 -18.61
CA TYR A 172 5.04 12.97 -17.22
C TYR A 172 4.43 14.37 -17.01
N ASP A 173 3.59 14.82 -17.93
CA ASP A 173 2.86 16.08 -17.78
C ASP A 173 1.72 15.91 -16.78
N LEU A 174 1.40 16.99 -16.08
CA LEU A 174 0.24 17.04 -15.18
C LEU A 174 -1.05 17.05 -16.02
N VAL A 175 -1.87 16.02 -15.87
CA VAL A 175 -3.17 15.86 -16.55
C VAL A 175 -4.29 16.49 -15.74
N ASN A 176 -4.32 16.21 -14.43
CA ASN A 176 -5.38 16.67 -13.55
C ASN A 176 -4.87 16.95 -12.12
N THR A 177 -5.52 17.90 -11.45
CA THR A 177 -5.34 18.15 -10.01
C THR A 177 -6.70 18.07 -9.34
N ILE A 178 -6.84 17.12 -8.44
CA ILE A 178 -8.06 16.87 -7.69
C ILE A 178 -7.89 17.48 -6.29
N ASP A 179 -8.67 18.50 -5.96
CA ASP A 179 -8.77 19.06 -4.61
C ASP A 179 -9.59 18.08 -3.74
N SER A 180 -8.88 17.06 -3.27
CA SER A 180 -9.53 15.83 -2.83
C SER A 180 -9.95 15.84 -1.36
N HIS A 181 -9.06 16.18 -0.46
CA HIS A 181 -9.22 16.04 0.98
C HIS A 181 -9.07 17.38 1.71
N THR A 182 -9.32 17.39 3.01
CA THR A 182 -9.05 18.57 3.86
C THR A 182 -7.70 18.48 4.57
N ASN A 183 -7.00 17.36 4.41
CA ASN A 183 -5.68 17.09 4.98
C ASN A 183 -4.93 16.06 4.11
N SER A 184 -3.72 15.67 4.52
CA SER A 184 -2.84 14.74 3.80
C SER A 184 -3.56 13.51 3.27
N VAL A 185 -3.31 13.19 2.00
CA VAL A 185 -3.73 11.95 1.34
C VAL A 185 -2.69 10.87 1.63
N PHE A 186 -3.08 9.77 2.25
CA PHE A 186 -2.15 8.69 2.63
C PHE A 186 -2.27 7.45 1.76
N SER A 187 -3.38 7.28 1.07
CA SER A 187 -3.60 6.14 0.18
C SER A 187 -4.40 6.57 -1.03
N VAL A 188 -3.95 6.14 -2.21
CA VAL A 188 -4.71 6.13 -3.45
C VAL A 188 -4.69 4.73 -4.04
N CYS A 189 -5.80 4.28 -4.62
CA CYS A 189 -5.93 2.94 -5.17
C CYS A 189 -6.92 2.94 -6.31
N TYR A 190 -6.50 2.53 -7.52
CA TYR A 190 -7.44 2.28 -8.60
C TYR A 190 -8.23 0.99 -8.37
N SER A 191 -9.48 0.96 -8.77
CA SER A 191 -10.24 -0.29 -8.89
C SER A 191 -9.59 -1.20 -9.93
N PRO A 192 -9.75 -2.53 -9.82
CA PRO A 192 -9.14 -3.47 -10.79
C PRO A 192 -9.59 -3.29 -12.24
N ASP A 193 -10.76 -2.70 -12.47
CA ASP A 193 -11.26 -2.32 -13.81
C ASP A 193 -10.84 -0.90 -14.23
N PHE A 194 -10.08 -0.18 -13.37
CA PHE A 194 -9.58 1.19 -13.58
C PHE A 194 -10.64 2.28 -13.77
N LYS A 195 -11.91 2.00 -13.52
CA LYS A 195 -12.99 2.99 -13.63
C LYS A 195 -13.08 3.94 -12.45
N TRP A 196 -12.58 3.50 -11.30
CA TRP A 196 -12.62 4.24 -10.04
C TRP A 196 -11.25 4.44 -9.46
N LEU A 197 -11.00 5.64 -8.93
CA LEU A 197 -9.89 5.91 -8.05
C LEU A 197 -10.46 6.09 -6.63
N LEU A 198 -9.95 5.32 -5.67
CA LEU A 198 -10.26 5.48 -4.25
C LEU A 198 -9.14 6.25 -3.58
N SER A 199 -9.50 7.12 -2.65
CA SER A 199 -8.51 7.83 -1.84
C SER A 199 -8.92 7.87 -0.36
N GLY A 200 -7.91 7.89 0.51
CA GLY A 200 -8.07 8.00 1.95
C GLY A 200 -6.94 8.80 2.56
N GLY A 201 -7.21 9.49 3.64
CA GLY A 201 -6.21 10.36 4.23
C GLY A 201 -6.50 10.71 5.70
N ARG A 202 -5.82 11.75 6.14
CA ARG A 202 -5.83 12.19 7.54
C ARG A 202 -7.18 12.73 8.01
N ASP A 203 -8.05 13.11 7.10
CA ASP A 203 -9.42 13.58 7.38
C ASP A 203 -10.42 12.44 7.62
N ALA A 204 -9.95 11.18 7.61
CA ALA A 204 -10.75 9.98 7.86
C ALA A 204 -11.85 9.69 6.82
N HIS A 205 -11.84 10.40 5.69
CA HIS A 205 -12.77 10.18 4.60
C HIS A 205 -12.21 9.18 3.57
N LEU A 206 -13.06 8.25 3.18
CA LEU A 206 -12.91 7.47 1.96
C LEU A 206 -13.62 8.24 0.85
N LYS A 207 -12.90 8.60 -0.22
CA LYS A 207 -13.47 9.29 -1.38
C LYS A 207 -13.27 8.45 -2.63
N VAL A 208 -14.25 8.53 -3.52
CA VAL A 208 -14.30 7.78 -4.77
C VAL A 208 -14.43 8.77 -5.93
N TRP A 209 -13.63 8.59 -6.95
CA TRP A 209 -13.51 9.46 -8.12
C TRP A 209 -13.79 8.66 -9.38
N ASP A 210 -14.64 9.20 -10.26
CA ASP A 210 -14.99 8.60 -11.55
C ASP A 210 -13.89 8.92 -12.57
N VAL A 211 -13.11 7.91 -12.94
CA VAL A 211 -11.97 8.05 -13.86
C VAL A 211 -12.45 8.36 -15.28
N GLU A 212 -13.54 7.71 -15.72
CA GLU A 212 -14.12 7.93 -17.06
C GLU A 212 -14.70 9.34 -17.23
N LYS A 213 -15.00 10.04 -16.11
CA LYS A 213 -15.46 11.42 -16.09
C LYS A 213 -14.41 12.39 -15.55
N ASP A 214 -13.16 12.18 -15.95
CA ASP A 214 -12.03 13.04 -15.61
C ASP A 214 -11.90 13.30 -14.10
N TYR A 215 -12.03 12.22 -13.31
CA TYR A 215 -11.90 12.23 -11.85
C TYR A 215 -12.92 13.11 -11.11
N VAL A 216 -14.13 13.25 -11.65
CA VAL A 216 -15.23 13.90 -10.92
C VAL A 216 -15.53 13.12 -9.65
N ALA A 217 -15.77 13.85 -8.56
CA ALA A 217 -16.15 13.25 -7.29
C ALA A 217 -17.46 12.46 -7.42
N TYR A 218 -17.43 11.19 -7.02
CA TYR A 218 -18.59 10.31 -7.01
C TYR A 218 -19.17 10.14 -5.61
N GLU A 219 -18.33 9.84 -4.62
CA GLU A 219 -18.78 9.58 -3.25
C GLU A 219 -17.75 10.03 -2.22
N SER A 220 -18.23 10.41 -1.01
CA SER A 220 -17.39 10.78 0.12
C SER A 220 -18.01 10.24 1.42
N ILE A 221 -17.31 9.29 2.04
CA ILE A 221 -17.78 8.55 3.21
C ILE A 221 -16.87 8.85 4.40
N VAL A 222 -17.43 9.23 5.56
CA VAL A 222 -16.70 9.24 6.82
C VAL A 222 -16.45 7.78 7.21
N ALA A 223 -15.32 7.25 6.76
CA ALA A 223 -15.07 5.81 6.84
C ALA A 223 -14.49 5.38 8.19
N HIS A 224 -13.69 6.23 8.84
CA HIS A 224 -12.99 5.92 10.08
C HIS A 224 -13.09 7.08 11.09
N MET A 225 -12.64 6.85 12.33
CA MET A 225 -12.54 7.90 13.35
C MET A 225 -11.24 8.70 13.24
N TYR A 226 -10.21 8.12 12.62
CA TYR A 226 -8.89 8.71 12.41
C TYR A 226 -8.40 8.40 11.00
N ALA A 227 -7.18 8.86 10.69
CA ALA A 227 -6.58 8.74 9.38
C ALA A 227 -6.71 7.33 8.76
N ILE A 228 -7.09 7.30 7.48
CA ILE A 228 -7.03 6.09 6.66
C ILE A 228 -5.60 5.96 6.15
N ASN A 229 -4.90 4.90 6.54
CA ASN A 229 -3.51 4.67 6.18
C ASN A 229 -3.35 3.92 4.86
N HIS A 230 -4.25 2.98 4.56
CA HIS A 230 -4.16 2.18 3.34
C HIS A 230 -5.52 1.67 2.87
N ILE A 231 -5.65 1.51 1.55
CA ILE A 231 -6.80 0.94 0.85
C ILE A 231 -6.28 -0.16 -0.09
N VAL A 232 -6.92 -1.32 -0.11
CA VAL A 232 -6.57 -2.39 -1.05
C VAL A 232 -7.81 -3.20 -1.43
N TYR A 233 -7.92 -3.54 -2.73
CA TYR A 233 -8.94 -4.45 -3.25
C TYR A 233 -8.55 -5.91 -3.04
N ASN A 234 -9.55 -6.78 -2.93
CA ASN A 234 -9.32 -8.21 -3.06
C ASN A 234 -8.98 -8.57 -4.52
N PRO A 235 -8.39 -9.75 -4.77
CA PRO A 235 -7.97 -10.16 -6.11
C PRO A 235 -9.10 -10.20 -7.15
N SER A 236 -10.35 -10.46 -6.73
CA SER A 236 -11.50 -10.47 -7.63
C SER A 236 -12.07 -9.07 -7.94
N GLY A 237 -11.68 -8.05 -7.18
CA GLY A 237 -12.21 -6.70 -7.29
C GLY A 237 -13.62 -6.51 -6.71
N SER A 238 -14.22 -7.56 -6.13
CA SER A 238 -15.58 -7.51 -5.59
C SER A 238 -15.68 -6.77 -4.25
N HIS A 239 -14.57 -6.71 -3.50
CA HIS A 239 -14.49 -6.09 -2.20
C HIS A 239 -13.18 -5.31 -2.06
N PHE A 240 -13.17 -4.36 -1.14
CA PHE A 240 -11.95 -3.69 -0.73
C PHE A 240 -11.93 -3.51 0.79
N VAL A 241 -10.75 -3.23 1.33
CA VAL A 241 -10.58 -2.94 2.74
C VAL A 241 -9.86 -1.62 2.93
N THR A 242 -10.18 -0.96 4.03
CA THR A 242 -9.50 0.24 4.53
C THR A 242 -8.93 -0.05 5.91
N CYS A 243 -7.74 0.46 6.23
CA CYS A 243 -7.19 0.42 7.59
C CYS A 243 -6.84 1.81 8.11
N SER A 244 -6.80 1.95 9.41
CA SER A 244 -6.74 3.26 10.05
C SER A 244 -5.89 3.31 11.31
N MET A 245 -5.51 4.52 11.68
CA MET A 245 -5.00 4.85 13.01
C MET A 245 -6.02 4.56 14.13
N ASP A 246 -7.30 4.39 13.81
CA ASP A 246 -8.34 3.99 14.78
C ASP A 246 -8.26 2.50 15.19
N LYS A 247 -7.23 1.79 14.73
CA LYS A 247 -6.90 0.39 15.03
C LYS A 247 -7.83 -0.62 14.37
N SER A 248 -8.72 -0.18 13.51
CA SER A 248 -9.66 -1.05 12.80
C SER A 248 -9.29 -1.27 11.35
N ILE A 249 -9.76 -2.40 10.82
CA ILE A 249 -9.86 -2.67 9.39
C ILE A 249 -11.34 -2.74 9.06
N LYS A 250 -11.76 -2.08 7.98
CA LYS A 250 -13.15 -2.09 7.50
C LYS A 250 -13.23 -2.75 6.13
N VAL A 251 -14.20 -3.63 5.98
CA VAL A 251 -14.45 -4.40 4.76
C VAL A 251 -15.65 -3.80 4.06
N TRP A 252 -15.52 -3.55 2.78
CA TRP A 252 -16.51 -2.85 1.95
C TRP A 252 -16.88 -3.67 0.73
N ASP A 253 -18.14 -3.60 0.33
CA ASP A 253 -18.59 -4.04 -0.99
C ASP A 253 -18.16 -3.01 -2.04
N ALA A 254 -17.48 -3.45 -3.08
CA ALA A 254 -16.90 -2.55 -4.09
C ALA A 254 -17.96 -1.93 -5.01
N SER A 255 -19.10 -2.60 -5.21
CA SER A 255 -20.14 -2.15 -6.12
C SER A 255 -21.09 -1.15 -5.46
N THR A 256 -21.38 -1.33 -4.17
CA THR A 256 -22.36 -0.53 -3.43
C THR A 256 -21.72 0.47 -2.48
N LEU A 257 -20.41 0.36 -2.23
CA LEU A 257 -19.65 1.12 -1.23
C LEU A 257 -20.19 0.96 0.20
N GLN A 258 -20.95 -0.10 0.45
CA GLN A 258 -21.50 -0.37 1.77
C GLN A 258 -20.47 -1.03 2.68
N LEU A 259 -20.43 -0.60 3.94
CA LEU A 259 -19.63 -1.24 4.99
C LEU A 259 -20.24 -2.59 5.35
N LEU A 260 -19.48 -3.66 5.14
CA LEU A 260 -19.90 -5.03 5.43
C LEU A 260 -19.44 -5.49 6.82
N LYS A 261 -18.21 -5.13 7.22
CA LYS A 261 -17.61 -5.60 8.47
C LYS A 261 -16.58 -4.65 9.03
N VAL A 262 -16.48 -4.64 10.37
CA VAL A 262 -15.40 -3.97 11.10
C VAL A 262 -14.59 -5.05 11.84
N ILE A 263 -13.30 -5.09 11.58
CA ILE A 263 -12.33 -5.97 12.26
C ILE A 263 -11.58 -5.12 13.27
N ASP A 264 -11.73 -5.46 14.53
CA ASP A 264 -11.10 -4.78 15.66
C ASP A 264 -10.56 -5.75 16.73
N LYS A 265 -9.89 -5.19 17.72
CA LYS A 265 -9.28 -5.98 18.80
C LYS A 265 -10.30 -6.73 19.63
N SER A 266 -11.43 -6.14 19.93
CA SER A 266 -12.41 -6.69 20.86
C SER A 266 -13.16 -7.88 20.29
N ARG A 267 -13.49 -7.85 19.00
CA ARG A 267 -14.32 -8.87 18.33
C ARG A 267 -13.51 -9.94 17.62
N HIS A 268 -12.31 -9.61 17.16
CA HIS A 268 -11.55 -10.47 16.25
C HIS A 268 -10.09 -10.66 16.68
N ALA A 269 -9.72 -10.25 17.91
CA ALA A 269 -8.32 -10.19 18.34
C ALA A 269 -7.42 -9.41 17.37
N GLY A 270 -7.95 -8.31 16.83
CA GLY A 270 -7.27 -7.42 15.90
C GLY A 270 -6.12 -6.65 16.54
N HIS A 271 -5.56 -5.71 15.78
CA HIS A 271 -4.42 -4.92 16.24
C HIS A 271 -4.77 -4.02 17.43
N GLY A 272 -3.77 -3.78 18.27
CA GLY A 272 -3.91 -2.92 19.46
C GLY A 272 -3.61 -1.45 19.21
N THR A 273 -3.00 -1.14 18.08
CA THR A 273 -2.54 0.20 17.67
C THR A 273 -2.88 0.44 16.20
N SER A 274 -2.37 1.55 15.63
CA SER A 274 -2.56 1.91 14.22
C SER A 274 -2.28 0.74 13.27
N VAL A 275 -3.17 0.49 12.34
CA VAL A 275 -2.94 -0.43 11.22
C VAL A 275 -2.40 0.38 10.04
N ASN A 276 -1.19 0.06 9.58
CA ASN A 276 -0.45 0.92 8.65
C ASN A 276 -0.55 0.47 7.19
N LYS A 277 -0.48 -0.83 6.95
CA LYS A 277 -0.47 -1.40 5.60
C LYS A 277 -1.25 -2.69 5.56
N MET A 278 -1.84 -2.96 4.42
CA MET A 278 -2.53 -4.21 4.14
C MET A 278 -2.08 -4.76 2.80
N LEU A 279 -2.13 -6.08 2.69
CA LEU A 279 -1.87 -6.80 1.46
C LEU A 279 -2.95 -7.87 1.31
N TRP A 280 -3.73 -7.83 0.23
CA TRP A 280 -4.65 -8.90 -0.09
C TRP A 280 -4.00 -9.83 -1.09
N THR A 281 -3.81 -11.08 -0.74
CA THR A 281 -3.08 -12.05 -1.55
C THR A 281 -4.05 -12.93 -2.35
N SER A 282 -3.58 -13.50 -3.46
CA SER A 282 -4.33 -14.52 -4.18
C SER A 282 -4.15 -15.93 -3.58
N TYR A 283 -3.28 -16.08 -2.56
CA TYR A 283 -3.16 -17.32 -1.82
C TYR A 283 -4.36 -17.45 -0.87
N ASN A 284 -5.27 -18.36 -1.17
CA ASN A 284 -6.51 -18.61 -0.44
C ASN A 284 -7.33 -17.34 -0.13
N ASP A 285 -7.21 -16.29 -0.95
CA ASP A 285 -7.85 -14.98 -0.77
C ASP A 285 -7.60 -14.34 0.61
N GLN A 286 -6.41 -14.57 1.18
CA GLN A 286 -6.06 -14.11 2.52
C GLN A 286 -5.65 -12.64 2.54
N LEU A 287 -6.13 -11.93 3.57
CA LEU A 287 -5.72 -10.56 3.88
C LEU A 287 -4.60 -10.58 4.93
N VAL A 288 -3.54 -9.81 4.68
CA VAL A 288 -2.44 -9.58 5.61
C VAL A 288 -2.47 -8.11 6.06
N SER A 289 -2.29 -7.85 7.35
CA SER A 289 -2.26 -6.49 7.90
C SER A 289 -1.06 -6.29 8.82
N ALA A 290 -0.45 -5.12 8.78
CA ALA A 290 0.72 -4.72 9.56
C ALA A 290 0.42 -3.49 10.42
N SER A 291 1.01 -3.42 11.62
CA SER A 291 0.64 -2.43 12.63
C SER A 291 1.85 -1.89 13.41
N ASP A 292 1.62 -0.75 14.07
CA ASP A 292 2.53 -0.17 15.07
C ASP A 292 2.72 -1.07 16.30
N ASP A 293 1.84 -2.07 16.52
CA ASP A 293 2.01 -3.06 17.60
C ASP A 293 3.12 -4.08 17.31
N ARG A 294 3.88 -3.89 16.24
CA ARG A 294 5.00 -4.74 15.80
C ARG A 294 4.58 -6.14 15.36
N SER A 295 3.30 -6.33 15.09
CA SER A 295 2.75 -7.59 14.62
C SER A 295 2.16 -7.49 13.23
N ILE A 296 2.14 -8.64 12.54
CA ILE A 296 1.39 -8.87 11.30
C ILE A 296 0.27 -9.85 11.63
N SER A 297 -0.92 -9.59 11.13
CA SER A 297 -2.05 -10.51 11.28
C SER A 297 -2.48 -11.02 9.91
N VAL A 298 -2.78 -12.32 9.83
CA VAL A 298 -3.33 -12.99 8.64
C VAL A 298 -4.79 -13.32 8.89
N TRP A 299 -5.65 -12.99 7.93
CA TRP A 299 -7.09 -13.08 8.04
C TRP A 299 -7.67 -13.90 6.89
N ASP A 300 -8.66 -14.71 7.23
CA ASP A 300 -9.60 -15.32 6.28
C ASP A 300 -10.93 -14.56 6.37
N LEU A 301 -11.44 -14.13 5.22
CA LEU A 301 -12.68 -13.37 5.07
C LEU A 301 -13.64 -14.17 4.20
N ASN A 302 -14.63 -14.81 4.82
CA ASN A 302 -15.67 -15.55 4.10
C ASN A 302 -16.89 -14.67 3.84
N PHE A 303 -17.14 -14.36 2.57
CA PHE A 303 -18.25 -13.50 2.12
C PHE A 303 -19.56 -14.26 1.90
N ASN A 304 -19.52 -15.60 1.85
CA ASN A 304 -20.69 -16.47 1.68
C ASN A 304 -20.69 -17.55 2.76
N PRO A 305 -20.84 -17.18 4.05
CA PRO A 305 -20.96 -18.19 5.07
C PRO A 305 -22.20 -19.04 4.79
N SER A 306 -22.00 -20.33 4.53
CA SER A 306 -23.12 -21.29 4.39
C SER A 306 -23.99 -21.19 5.65
N HIS A 307 -25.29 -20.94 5.46
CA HIS A 307 -26.26 -21.10 6.50
C HIS A 307 -26.33 -22.61 6.82
N PHE A 308 -25.59 -23.09 7.79
CA PHE A 308 -25.96 -24.32 8.46
C PHE A 308 -27.13 -23.95 9.38
N GLU A 309 -28.34 -24.34 8.96
CA GLU A 309 -29.51 -24.44 9.82
C GLU A 309 -29.29 -25.53 10.88
#